data_61ca29c7d75b35aaa6d80014c94c0bd1
#
_entry.id   61ca29c7d75b35aaa6d80014c94c0bd1
#
_cell.length_a   1.000
_cell.length_b   1.000
_cell.length_c   1.000
_cell.angle_alpha   90.00
_cell.angle_beta   90.00
_cell.angle_gamma   90.00
#
_symmetry.space_group_name_H-M   'P 1'
#
loop_
_entity.id
_entity.type
_entity.pdbx_description
1 polymer ?
#
loop_
_entity_poly.entity_id
_entity_poly.type
_entity_poly.pdbx_seq_one_letter_code
_entity_poly.pdbx_strand_id
1 'polypeptide(L)'
;MVNTKQPDAVEASLFQRSLGVFRYTKRAIGLVWTTNRPLTFALAALTIVAGILPAAIAWVGQLIVDGVVAAMAQDVPDPGPVLWLVALEAVIVIALAGCQRGLSASQSLLRALLGQRVNVMILEKALTLELAHFEDSEFYDKLTQARREASSRPLSLVTRTFGLVQNVISLSSYAVLLFAFSPWAVVILIGAGLPSFFAEAKFSGDAFRLFRWRSPDTRMQMYLESVIAREDGVKEVKLFQLGPKLLQRYRAIFNRLFVEDRALTIRRDTWGFLLGLIASAAFYGAYAWIVLATIYGRITLGAMTMYLVLFRQGQSAVSAILAAISGMYEDNLYLSNLYDYLGQPVPARRGSSPKGPDPEQGLEFERVS
;
A
#
# COMPACT_ATOMS: atom_id res chain seq x y z
N MET A 1 -5.36 32.88 28.12
CA MET A 1 -6.55 32.73 27.25
C MET A 1 -6.14 33.21 25.86
N VAL A 2 -5.66 32.32 25.02
CA VAL A 2 -5.43 32.60 23.59
C VAL A 2 -6.31 31.64 22.84
N ASN A 3 -7.36 32.19 22.27
CA ASN A 3 -8.41 31.50 21.52
C ASN A 3 -7.88 31.27 20.10
N THR A 4 -7.19 30.15 19.85
CA THR A 4 -6.84 29.71 18.50
C THR A 4 -8.02 28.94 17.93
N LYS A 5 -8.88 29.65 17.19
CA LYS A 5 -9.82 29.04 16.24
C LYS A 5 -9.03 28.16 15.31
N GLN A 6 -9.16 26.84 15.48
CA GLN A 6 -8.80 25.87 14.43
C GLN A 6 -9.65 26.18 13.20
N PRO A 7 -9.08 26.21 12.00
CA PRO A 7 -9.88 26.24 10.78
C PRO A 7 -10.62 24.89 10.72
N ASP A 8 -11.94 24.99 10.64
CA ASP A 8 -12.86 23.88 10.41
C ASP A 8 -12.36 23.05 9.22
N ALA A 9 -11.80 21.89 9.51
CA ALA A 9 -11.51 20.90 8.49
C ALA A 9 -12.86 20.45 7.95
N VAL A 10 -13.26 21.07 6.84
CA VAL A 10 -14.41 20.71 6.02
C VAL A 10 -14.50 19.19 5.98
N GLU A 11 -15.62 18.63 6.42
CA GLU A 11 -15.99 17.24 6.23
C GLU A 11 -16.09 16.96 4.73
N ALA A 12 -14.93 16.74 4.12
CA ALA A 12 -14.89 16.26 2.75
C ALA A 12 -15.62 14.93 2.73
N SER A 13 -16.66 14.82 1.93
CA SER A 13 -17.44 13.58 1.76
C SER A 13 -16.48 12.44 1.45
N LEU A 14 -16.79 11.21 1.88
CA LEU A 14 -15.98 10.00 1.62
C LEU A 14 -15.63 9.90 0.13
N PHE A 15 -16.51 10.37 -0.75
CA PHE A 15 -16.31 10.43 -2.19
C PHE A 15 -15.23 11.45 -2.63
N GLN A 16 -15.15 12.62 -2.00
CA GLN A 16 -14.09 13.61 -2.26
C GLN A 16 -12.73 13.13 -1.74
N ARG A 17 -12.72 12.36 -0.63
CA ARG A 17 -11.50 11.72 -0.11
C ARG A 17 -11.00 10.63 -1.06
N SER A 18 -11.91 9.84 -1.68
CA SER A 18 -11.52 8.80 -2.66
C SER A 18 -10.95 9.38 -3.95
N LEU A 19 -11.41 10.55 -4.40
CA LEU A 19 -10.81 11.25 -5.55
C LEU A 19 -9.41 11.80 -5.24
N GLY A 20 -9.17 12.22 -4.00
CA GLY A 20 -7.85 12.67 -3.53
C GLY A 20 -6.78 11.57 -3.53
N VAL A 21 -7.18 10.29 -3.46
CA VAL A 21 -6.29 9.12 -3.48
C VAL A 21 -5.45 9.04 -4.76
N PHE A 22 -5.93 9.56 -5.88
CA PHE A 22 -5.23 9.50 -7.16
C PHE A 22 -4.39 10.75 -7.49
N ARG A 23 -4.36 11.75 -6.60
CA ARG A 23 -3.70 13.05 -6.86
C ARG A 23 -2.22 12.91 -7.26
N TYR A 24 -1.47 12.09 -6.56
CA TYR A 24 -0.04 11.88 -6.81
C TYR A 24 0.24 10.60 -7.61
N THR A 25 -0.77 9.76 -7.86
CA THR A 25 -0.61 8.48 -8.59
C THR A 25 -0.02 8.70 -9.98
N LYS A 26 -0.52 9.69 -10.73
CA LYS A 26 0.02 10.03 -12.06
C LYS A 26 1.49 10.44 -12.00
N ARG A 27 1.87 11.26 -10.99
CA ARG A 27 3.26 11.69 -10.78
C ARG A 27 4.15 10.52 -10.36
N ALA A 28 3.67 9.65 -9.48
CA ALA A 28 4.40 8.45 -9.04
C ALA A 28 4.61 7.47 -10.20
N ILE A 29 3.59 7.19 -11.01
CA ILE A 29 3.72 6.36 -12.22
C ILE A 29 4.70 7.00 -13.21
N GLY A 30 4.62 8.31 -13.43
CA GLY A 30 5.56 9.06 -14.27
C GLY A 30 7.00 8.94 -13.76
N LEU A 31 7.22 9.01 -12.45
CA LEU A 31 8.53 8.85 -11.82
C LEU A 31 9.08 7.44 -12.06
N VAL A 32 8.27 6.39 -11.88
CA VAL A 32 8.66 5.00 -12.13
C VAL A 32 8.92 4.77 -13.62
N TRP A 33 8.06 5.27 -14.50
CA TRP A 33 8.24 5.19 -15.95
C TRP A 33 9.54 5.81 -16.42
N THR A 34 9.87 7.00 -15.90
CA THR A 34 11.12 7.70 -16.25
C THR A 34 12.35 7.09 -15.57
N THR A 35 12.18 6.27 -14.53
CA THR A 35 13.28 5.57 -13.88
C THR A 35 13.72 4.34 -14.69
N ASN A 36 12.76 3.48 -15.07
CA ASN A 36 13.10 2.31 -15.92
C ASN A 36 11.85 1.86 -16.70
N ARG A 37 11.81 2.21 -17.99
CA ARG A 37 10.69 1.88 -18.90
C ARG A 37 10.46 0.37 -19.08
N PRO A 38 11.50 -0.46 -19.37
CA PRO A 38 11.31 -1.89 -19.60
C PRO A 38 10.77 -2.62 -18.36
N LEU A 39 11.25 -2.30 -17.15
CA LEU A 39 10.72 -2.90 -15.92
C LEU A 39 9.27 -2.48 -15.66
N THR A 40 8.91 -1.23 -15.94
CA THR A 40 7.53 -0.74 -15.78
C THR A 40 6.59 -1.42 -16.76
N PHE A 41 7.04 -1.62 -18.01
CA PHE A 41 6.25 -2.34 -19.02
C PHE A 41 6.10 -3.83 -18.64
N ALA A 42 7.19 -4.49 -18.21
CA ALA A 42 7.13 -5.86 -17.72
C ALA A 42 6.16 -6.00 -16.52
N LEU A 43 6.20 -5.06 -15.57
CA LEU A 43 5.28 -5.02 -14.44
C LEU A 43 3.82 -4.92 -14.90
N ALA A 44 3.52 -4.04 -15.87
CA ALA A 44 2.17 -3.87 -16.41
C ALA A 44 1.68 -5.13 -17.14
N ALA A 45 2.49 -5.70 -18.03
CA ALA A 45 2.15 -6.90 -18.80
C ALA A 45 1.92 -8.11 -17.86
N LEU A 46 2.83 -8.35 -16.93
CA LEU A 46 2.70 -9.44 -15.95
C LEU A 46 1.49 -9.25 -15.03
N THR A 47 1.14 -8.01 -14.67
CA THR A 47 -0.07 -7.71 -13.88
C THR A 47 -1.35 -8.15 -14.60
N ILE A 48 -1.46 -7.86 -15.90
CA ILE A 48 -2.63 -8.26 -16.71
C ILE A 48 -2.73 -9.78 -16.78
N VAL A 49 -1.62 -10.46 -17.10
CA VAL A 49 -1.59 -11.91 -17.21
C VAL A 49 -1.92 -12.56 -15.86
N ALA A 50 -1.27 -12.14 -14.77
CA ALA A 50 -1.51 -12.66 -13.43
C ALA A 50 -2.94 -12.38 -12.92
N GLY A 51 -3.62 -11.36 -13.46
CA GLY A 51 -5.02 -11.06 -13.14
C GLY A 51 -6.01 -12.02 -13.80
N ILE A 52 -5.72 -12.56 -14.98
CA ILE A 52 -6.63 -13.41 -15.75
C ILE A 52 -6.44 -14.90 -15.43
N LEU A 53 -5.19 -15.35 -15.23
CA LEU A 53 -4.86 -16.76 -15.07
C LEU A 53 -5.62 -17.50 -13.95
N PRO A 54 -5.93 -16.90 -12.78
CA PRO A 54 -6.69 -17.59 -11.73
C PRO A 54 -8.12 -17.98 -12.16
N ALA A 55 -8.76 -17.15 -13.00
CA ALA A 55 -10.08 -17.50 -13.56
C ALA A 55 -9.98 -18.67 -14.56
N ALA A 56 -8.91 -18.71 -15.35
CA ALA A 56 -8.64 -19.81 -16.28
C ALA A 56 -8.40 -21.12 -15.51
N ILE A 57 -7.64 -21.10 -14.42
CA ILE A 57 -7.43 -22.27 -13.54
C ILE A 57 -8.78 -22.79 -13.01
N ALA A 58 -9.63 -21.90 -12.49
CA ALA A 58 -10.94 -22.29 -11.97
C ALA A 58 -11.83 -22.92 -13.07
N TRP A 59 -11.79 -22.37 -14.28
CA TRP A 59 -12.54 -22.90 -15.41
C TRP A 59 -12.03 -24.25 -15.87
N VAL A 60 -10.71 -24.46 -16.01
CA VAL A 60 -10.13 -25.77 -16.35
C VAL A 60 -10.42 -26.78 -15.26
N GLY A 61 -10.35 -26.38 -13.98
CA GLY A 61 -10.74 -27.23 -12.85
C GLY A 61 -12.18 -27.72 -12.91
N GLN A 62 -13.12 -26.88 -13.37
CA GLN A 62 -14.49 -27.33 -13.69
C GLN A 62 -14.50 -28.44 -14.75
N LEU A 63 -13.78 -28.24 -15.85
CA LEU A 63 -13.73 -29.21 -16.96
C LEU A 63 -13.11 -30.54 -16.50
N ILE A 64 -12.14 -30.51 -15.62
CA ILE A 64 -11.53 -31.72 -15.04
C ILE A 64 -12.56 -32.48 -14.22
N VAL A 65 -13.28 -31.83 -13.30
CA VAL A 65 -14.28 -32.48 -12.44
C VAL A 65 -15.42 -33.07 -13.28
N ASP A 66 -15.95 -32.27 -14.24
CA ASP A 66 -17.03 -32.76 -15.12
C ASP A 66 -16.55 -33.90 -16.02
N GLY A 67 -15.29 -33.86 -16.50
CA GLY A 67 -14.67 -34.92 -17.26
C GLY A 67 -14.48 -36.20 -16.44
N VAL A 68 -14.11 -36.11 -15.18
CA VAL A 68 -14.03 -37.27 -14.26
C VAL A 68 -15.40 -37.89 -14.06
N VAL A 69 -16.43 -37.10 -13.77
CA VAL A 69 -17.82 -37.60 -13.61
C VAL A 69 -18.31 -38.26 -14.86
N ALA A 70 -18.03 -37.69 -16.05
CA ALA A 70 -18.41 -38.30 -17.33
C ALA A 70 -17.66 -39.60 -17.61
N ALA A 71 -16.36 -39.69 -17.29
CA ALA A 71 -15.58 -40.90 -17.47
C ALA A 71 -16.05 -42.03 -16.53
N MET A 72 -16.44 -41.72 -15.30
CA MET A 72 -16.98 -42.67 -14.35
C MET A 72 -18.34 -43.26 -14.76
N ALA A 73 -19.09 -42.59 -15.62
CA ALA A 73 -20.37 -43.03 -16.13
C ALA A 73 -20.25 -43.93 -17.38
N GLN A 74 -19.04 -44.18 -17.90
CA GLN A 74 -18.78 -45.07 -19.05
C GLN A 74 -18.47 -46.47 -18.61
N ASP A 75 -18.88 -47.48 -19.39
CA ASP A 75 -18.57 -48.90 -19.12
C ASP A 75 -17.06 -49.20 -19.16
N VAL A 76 -16.32 -48.46 -20.00
CA VAL A 76 -14.83 -48.50 -20.08
C VAL A 76 -14.34 -47.09 -19.92
N PRO A 77 -13.82 -46.71 -18.73
CA PRO A 77 -13.30 -45.35 -18.46
C PRO A 77 -12.09 -45.02 -19.35
N ASP A 78 -12.16 -43.91 -20.09
CA ASP A 78 -11.01 -43.36 -20.80
C ASP A 78 -10.42 -42.20 -20.01
N PRO A 79 -9.24 -42.33 -19.37
CA PRO A 79 -8.59 -41.24 -18.61
C PRO A 79 -7.86 -40.23 -19.47
N GLY A 80 -7.65 -40.52 -20.78
CA GLY A 80 -6.82 -39.68 -21.66
C GLY A 80 -7.25 -38.21 -21.73
N PRO A 81 -8.51 -37.90 -21.99
CA PRO A 81 -8.98 -36.49 -22.06
C PRO A 81 -8.84 -35.76 -20.73
N VAL A 82 -9.08 -36.42 -19.60
CA VAL A 82 -8.98 -35.82 -18.27
C VAL A 82 -7.51 -35.52 -17.91
N LEU A 83 -6.60 -36.45 -18.23
CA LEU A 83 -5.16 -36.25 -17.99
C LEU A 83 -4.61 -35.10 -18.82
N TRP A 84 -5.12 -34.90 -20.05
CA TRP A 84 -4.75 -33.73 -20.86
C TRP A 84 -5.19 -32.39 -20.21
N LEU A 85 -6.40 -32.35 -19.63
CA LEU A 85 -6.87 -31.16 -18.89
C LEU A 85 -6.04 -30.89 -17.63
N VAL A 86 -5.64 -31.92 -16.91
CA VAL A 86 -4.72 -31.79 -15.75
C VAL A 86 -3.35 -31.24 -16.19
N ALA A 87 -2.82 -31.74 -17.31
CA ALA A 87 -1.56 -31.21 -17.86
C ALA A 87 -1.70 -29.72 -18.26
N LEU A 88 -2.84 -29.35 -18.88
CA LEU A 88 -3.13 -27.96 -19.22
C LEU A 88 -3.21 -27.06 -17.96
N GLU A 89 -3.91 -27.52 -16.91
CA GLU A 89 -3.99 -26.80 -15.64
C GLU A 89 -2.60 -26.61 -15.02
N ALA A 90 -1.77 -27.65 -15.01
CA ALA A 90 -0.41 -27.58 -14.51
C ALA A 90 0.42 -26.50 -15.25
N VAL A 91 0.31 -26.42 -16.59
CA VAL A 91 0.98 -25.38 -17.39
C VAL A 91 0.50 -23.98 -16.99
N ILE A 92 -0.81 -23.79 -16.80
CA ILE A 92 -1.38 -22.50 -16.38
C ILE A 92 -0.90 -22.11 -14.99
N VAL A 93 -0.86 -23.06 -14.04
CA VAL A 93 -0.36 -22.83 -12.68
C VAL A 93 1.13 -22.48 -12.67
N ILE A 94 1.96 -23.17 -13.47
CA ILE A 94 3.38 -22.83 -13.63
C ILE A 94 3.55 -21.44 -14.24
N ALA A 95 2.74 -21.11 -15.26
CA ALA A 95 2.75 -19.77 -15.86
C ALA A 95 2.38 -18.67 -14.83
N LEU A 96 1.35 -18.92 -14.01
CA LEU A 96 0.96 -18.00 -12.92
C LEU A 96 2.08 -17.82 -11.90
N ALA A 97 2.71 -18.91 -11.47
CA ALA A 97 3.85 -18.87 -10.54
C ALA A 97 5.02 -18.08 -11.14
N GLY A 98 5.32 -18.29 -12.43
CA GLY A 98 6.32 -17.51 -13.17
C GLY A 98 5.99 -16.02 -13.22
N CYS A 99 4.75 -15.66 -13.54
CA CYS A 99 4.27 -14.28 -13.54
C CYS A 99 4.42 -13.63 -12.15
N GLN A 100 4.04 -14.32 -11.08
CA GLN A 100 4.18 -13.80 -9.70
C GLN A 100 5.65 -13.60 -9.30
N ARG A 101 6.55 -14.50 -9.69
CA ARG A 101 7.99 -14.33 -9.49
C ARG A 101 8.55 -13.16 -10.29
N GLY A 102 8.13 -13.03 -11.54
CA GLY A 102 8.49 -11.89 -12.39
C GLY A 102 8.02 -10.54 -11.83
N LEU A 103 6.78 -10.49 -11.32
CA LEU A 103 6.23 -9.31 -10.63
C LEU A 103 7.07 -8.94 -9.40
N SER A 104 7.37 -9.93 -8.54
CA SER A 104 8.19 -9.71 -7.33
C SER A 104 9.60 -9.23 -7.67
N ALA A 105 10.25 -9.83 -8.67
CA ALA A 105 11.57 -9.42 -9.13
C ALA A 105 11.57 -8.00 -9.71
N SER A 106 10.60 -7.69 -10.59
CA SER A 106 10.45 -6.35 -11.18
C SER A 106 10.21 -5.28 -10.12
N GLN A 107 9.37 -5.57 -9.12
CA GLN A 107 9.11 -4.67 -7.99
C GLN A 107 10.36 -4.46 -7.13
N SER A 108 11.15 -5.50 -6.88
CA SER A 108 12.38 -5.39 -6.08
C SER A 108 13.46 -4.56 -6.78
N LEU A 109 13.63 -4.76 -8.09
CA LEU A 109 14.56 -3.96 -8.89
C LEU A 109 14.13 -2.50 -8.99
N LEU A 110 12.84 -2.25 -9.25
CA LEU A 110 12.28 -0.89 -9.27
C LEU A 110 12.42 -0.21 -7.91
N ARG A 111 12.29 -0.95 -6.80
CA ARG A 111 12.49 -0.41 -5.44
C ARG A 111 13.89 0.15 -5.26
N ALA A 112 14.91 -0.60 -5.67
CA ALA A 112 16.30 -0.18 -5.55
C ALA A 112 16.58 1.07 -6.40
N LEU A 113 16.18 1.04 -7.68
CA LEU A 113 16.42 2.15 -8.61
C LEU A 113 15.66 3.43 -8.22
N LEU A 114 14.40 3.27 -7.82
CA LEU A 114 13.56 4.40 -7.44
C LEU A 114 14.02 5.02 -6.12
N GLY A 115 14.40 4.19 -5.14
CA GLY A 115 14.94 4.66 -3.86
C GLY A 115 16.19 5.51 -4.06
N GLN A 116 17.14 5.04 -4.89
CA GLN A 116 18.33 5.81 -5.23
C GLN A 116 17.97 7.12 -5.94
N ARG A 117 17.10 7.09 -6.95
CA ARG A 117 16.70 8.29 -7.71
C ARG A 117 16.07 9.34 -6.82
N VAL A 118 15.14 8.94 -5.93
CA VAL A 118 14.48 9.88 -5.02
C VAL A 118 15.47 10.45 -4.01
N ASN A 119 16.40 9.65 -3.50
CA ASN A 119 17.48 10.16 -2.64
C ASN A 119 18.35 11.19 -3.35
N VAL A 120 18.73 10.94 -4.61
CA VAL A 120 19.50 11.92 -5.42
C VAL A 120 18.69 13.22 -5.58
N MET A 121 17.40 13.14 -5.93
CA MET A 121 16.54 14.34 -6.05
C MET A 121 16.47 15.15 -4.74
N ILE A 122 16.42 14.47 -3.59
CA ILE A 122 16.43 15.15 -2.27
C ILE A 122 17.77 15.82 -2.02
N LEU A 123 18.88 15.14 -2.30
CA LEU A 123 20.23 15.71 -2.12
C LEU A 123 20.50 16.88 -3.07
N GLU A 124 20.12 16.75 -4.34
CA GLU A 124 20.21 17.86 -5.30
C GLU A 124 19.41 19.07 -4.83
N LYS A 125 18.19 18.84 -4.33
CA LYS A 125 17.37 19.92 -3.75
C LYS A 125 18.02 20.54 -2.52
N ALA A 126 18.58 19.73 -1.60
CA ALA A 126 19.28 20.20 -0.40
C ALA A 126 20.45 21.13 -0.77
N LEU A 127 21.22 20.81 -1.82
CA LEU A 127 22.33 21.64 -2.29
C LEU A 127 21.91 22.99 -2.88
N THR A 128 20.63 23.15 -3.23
CA THR A 128 20.11 24.44 -3.75
C THR A 128 19.53 25.34 -2.67
N LEU A 129 19.42 24.87 -1.44
CA LEU A 129 18.82 25.61 -0.32
C LEU A 129 19.87 26.39 0.45
N GLU A 130 19.45 27.51 1.06
CA GLU A 130 20.29 28.36 1.91
C GLU A 130 20.46 27.76 3.31
N LEU A 131 21.54 28.13 4.00
CA LEU A 131 21.84 27.69 5.35
C LEU A 131 20.70 27.99 6.33
N ALA A 132 20.03 29.13 6.18
CA ALA A 132 18.89 29.52 7.01
C ALA A 132 17.75 28.49 7.02
N HIS A 133 17.56 27.73 5.94
CA HIS A 133 16.57 26.65 5.89
C HIS A 133 16.94 25.46 6.79
N PHE A 134 18.24 25.22 6.99
CA PHE A 134 18.72 24.11 7.85
C PHE A 134 18.71 24.50 9.33
N GLU A 135 18.68 25.80 9.66
CA GLU A 135 18.53 26.32 11.02
C GLU A 135 17.06 26.36 11.45
N ASP A 136 16.12 26.36 10.51
CA ASP A 136 14.69 26.25 10.79
C ASP A 136 14.32 24.82 11.19
N SER A 137 13.89 24.65 12.44
CA SER A 137 13.51 23.35 12.98
C SER A 137 12.32 22.71 12.25
N GLU A 138 11.35 23.49 11.77
CA GLU A 138 10.20 22.99 11.02
C GLU A 138 10.63 22.46 9.65
N PHE A 139 11.55 23.15 9.01
CA PHE A 139 12.12 22.74 7.73
C PHE A 139 12.96 21.47 7.88
N TYR A 140 13.82 21.40 8.91
CA TYR A 140 14.64 20.23 9.19
C TYR A 140 13.81 18.99 9.48
N ASP A 141 12.70 19.15 10.19
CA ASP A 141 11.73 18.07 10.42
C ASP A 141 11.12 17.57 9.09
N LYS A 142 10.72 18.49 8.18
CA LYS A 142 10.20 18.12 6.84
C LYS A 142 11.25 17.39 6.00
N LEU A 143 12.50 17.85 6.02
CA LEU A 143 13.62 17.22 5.35
C LEU A 143 13.85 15.78 5.87
N THR A 144 13.88 15.64 7.19
CA THR A 144 14.10 14.33 7.85
C THR A 144 12.96 13.36 7.55
N GLN A 145 11.71 13.82 7.57
CA GLN A 145 10.55 13.03 7.17
C GLN A 145 10.61 12.65 5.70
N ALA A 146 10.89 13.61 4.82
CA ALA A 146 11.04 13.37 3.38
C ALA A 146 12.12 12.30 3.12
N ARG A 147 13.30 12.39 3.75
CA ARG A 147 14.38 11.40 3.60
C ARG A 147 13.99 10.00 4.11
N ARG A 148 13.32 9.91 5.25
CA ARG A 148 12.93 8.62 5.84
C ARG A 148 11.88 7.90 5.00
N GLU A 149 10.95 8.63 4.40
CA GLU A 149 9.78 8.08 3.71
C GLU A 149 9.96 8.04 2.18
N ALA A 150 10.84 8.88 1.64
CA ALA A 150 11.06 9.06 0.21
C ALA A 150 11.49 7.79 -0.52
N SER A 151 12.23 6.91 0.13
CA SER A 151 12.75 5.69 -0.49
C SER A 151 11.68 4.60 -0.68
N SER A 152 10.63 4.60 0.12
CA SER A 152 9.65 3.51 0.15
C SER A 152 8.26 3.90 -0.37
N ARG A 153 7.79 5.13 -0.09
CA ARG A 153 6.41 5.54 -0.38
C ARG A 153 6.06 5.67 -1.87
N PRO A 154 6.92 6.23 -2.76
CA PRO A 154 6.60 6.28 -4.18
C PRO A 154 6.41 4.90 -4.79
N LEU A 155 7.25 3.94 -4.41
CA LEU A 155 7.10 2.56 -4.88
C LEU A 155 5.88 1.87 -4.26
N SER A 156 5.61 2.09 -2.97
CA SER A 156 4.42 1.57 -2.30
C SER A 156 3.15 1.97 -3.06
N LEU A 157 3.00 3.25 -3.40
CA LEU A 157 1.88 3.74 -4.19
C LEU A 157 1.77 3.05 -5.56
N VAL A 158 2.90 2.89 -6.26
CA VAL A 158 2.92 2.22 -7.57
C VAL A 158 2.56 0.74 -7.44
N THR A 159 3.16 0.03 -6.48
CA THR A 159 2.86 -1.38 -6.24
C THR A 159 1.39 -1.61 -5.88
N ARG A 160 0.82 -0.74 -5.02
CA ARG A 160 -0.61 -0.77 -4.68
C ARG A 160 -1.50 -0.48 -5.89
N THR A 161 -1.09 0.45 -6.77
CA THR A 161 -1.82 0.75 -8.01
C THR A 161 -1.85 -0.46 -8.94
N PHE A 162 -0.71 -1.11 -9.18
CA PHE A 162 -0.67 -2.32 -10.01
C PHE A 162 -1.42 -3.49 -9.35
N GLY A 163 -1.31 -3.65 -8.03
CA GLY A 163 -2.07 -4.63 -7.27
C GLY A 163 -3.58 -4.39 -7.35
N LEU A 164 -4.02 -3.13 -7.29
CA LEU A 164 -5.41 -2.74 -7.49
C LEU A 164 -5.89 -3.12 -8.90
N VAL A 165 -5.11 -2.78 -9.92
CA VAL A 165 -5.42 -3.13 -11.32
C VAL A 165 -5.50 -4.65 -11.49
N GLN A 166 -4.55 -5.41 -10.94
CA GLN A 166 -4.57 -6.88 -10.98
C GLN A 166 -5.83 -7.44 -10.33
N ASN A 167 -6.18 -6.98 -9.12
CA ASN A 167 -7.37 -7.46 -8.41
C ASN A 167 -8.68 -7.06 -9.12
N VAL A 168 -8.74 -5.89 -9.76
CA VAL A 168 -9.88 -5.48 -10.58
C VAL A 168 -10.02 -6.39 -11.79
N ILE A 169 -8.93 -6.73 -12.49
CA ILE A 169 -8.95 -7.66 -13.63
C ILE A 169 -9.40 -9.04 -13.14
N SER A 170 -8.84 -9.56 -12.04
CA SER A 170 -9.24 -10.84 -11.47
C SER A 170 -10.71 -10.85 -11.07
N LEU A 171 -11.18 -9.83 -10.35
CA LEU A 171 -12.58 -9.72 -9.93
C LEU A 171 -13.53 -9.64 -11.15
N SER A 172 -13.15 -8.90 -12.20
CA SER A 172 -13.92 -8.83 -13.43
C SER A 172 -14.01 -10.19 -14.13
N SER A 173 -12.88 -10.93 -14.19
CA SER A 173 -12.86 -12.29 -14.76
C SER A 173 -13.73 -13.25 -13.94
N TYR A 174 -13.69 -13.17 -12.62
CA TYR A 174 -14.55 -13.98 -11.73
C TYR A 174 -16.02 -13.58 -11.88
N ALA A 175 -16.31 -12.27 -11.98
CA ALA A 175 -17.67 -11.79 -12.16
C ALA A 175 -18.28 -12.28 -13.48
N VAL A 176 -17.52 -12.31 -14.58
CA VAL A 176 -17.98 -12.85 -15.85
C VAL A 176 -18.38 -14.32 -15.74
N LEU A 177 -17.56 -15.14 -15.08
CA LEU A 177 -17.86 -16.57 -14.87
C LEU A 177 -19.03 -16.78 -13.89
N LEU A 178 -19.10 -16.00 -12.80
CA LEU A 178 -20.21 -16.05 -11.84
C LEU A 178 -21.53 -15.55 -12.44
N PHE A 179 -21.47 -14.59 -13.37
CA PHE A 179 -22.66 -14.08 -14.05
C PHE A 179 -23.38 -15.17 -14.86
N ALA A 180 -22.61 -16.14 -15.37
CA ALA A 180 -23.16 -17.31 -16.06
C ALA A 180 -24.03 -18.19 -15.12
N PHE A 181 -23.74 -18.20 -13.81
CA PHE A 181 -24.56 -18.85 -12.80
C PHE A 181 -25.78 -17.98 -12.43
N SER A 182 -25.52 -16.76 -11.94
CA SER A 182 -26.56 -15.80 -11.58
C SER A 182 -25.98 -14.39 -11.40
N PRO A 183 -26.67 -13.35 -11.90
CA PRO A 183 -26.30 -11.96 -11.61
C PRO A 183 -26.29 -11.65 -10.11
N TRP A 184 -27.18 -12.27 -9.34
CA TRP A 184 -27.28 -12.08 -7.87
C TRP A 184 -26.02 -12.59 -7.14
N ALA A 185 -25.33 -13.59 -7.66
CA ALA A 185 -24.09 -14.06 -7.06
C ALA A 185 -23.00 -12.98 -7.09
N VAL A 186 -22.93 -12.20 -8.17
CA VAL A 186 -22.01 -11.06 -8.29
C VAL A 186 -22.40 -9.93 -7.33
N VAL A 187 -23.69 -9.63 -7.20
CA VAL A 187 -24.18 -8.62 -6.27
C VAL A 187 -23.86 -8.97 -4.81
N ILE A 188 -24.08 -10.24 -4.43
CA ILE A 188 -23.76 -10.75 -3.08
C ILE A 188 -22.24 -10.68 -2.85
N LEU A 189 -21.43 -11.07 -3.83
CA LEU A 189 -19.98 -11.06 -3.74
C LEU A 189 -19.44 -9.65 -3.44
N ILE A 190 -19.87 -8.65 -4.20
CA ILE A 190 -19.42 -7.26 -4.04
C ILE A 190 -20.00 -6.67 -2.75
N GLY A 191 -21.31 -6.86 -2.52
CA GLY A 191 -22.03 -6.29 -1.37
C GLY A 191 -21.51 -6.79 -0.03
N ALA A 192 -21.09 -8.04 0.06
CA ALA A 192 -20.55 -8.64 1.28
C ALA A 192 -19.24 -7.99 1.77
N GLY A 193 -18.44 -7.41 0.86
CA GLY A 193 -17.19 -6.73 1.20
C GLY A 193 -17.35 -5.30 1.70
N LEU A 194 -18.45 -4.62 1.35
CA LEU A 194 -18.65 -3.19 1.62
C LEU A 194 -18.68 -2.83 3.13
N PRO A 195 -19.33 -3.57 4.03
CA PRO A 195 -19.35 -3.22 5.44
C PRO A 195 -17.95 -3.18 6.07
N SER A 196 -17.11 -4.16 5.76
CA SER A 196 -15.73 -4.22 6.24
C SER A 196 -14.89 -3.04 5.72
N PHE A 197 -15.14 -2.61 4.49
CA PHE A 197 -14.48 -1.43 3.92
C PHE A 197 -14.80 -0.14 4.67
N PHE A 198 -16.08 0.14 4.93
CA PHE A 198 -16.47 1.36 5.64
C PHE A 198 -15.85 1.43 7.04
N ALA A 199 -15.76 0.29 7.73
CA ALA A 199 -15.06 0.22 9.00
C ALA A 199 -13.57 0.51 8.86
N GLU A 200 -12.87 -0.16 7.94
CA GLU A 200 -11.44 0.03 7.71
C GLU A 200 -11.11 1.47 7.31
N ALA A 201 -11.88 2.07 6.41
CA ALA A 201 -11.72 3.47 6.00
C ALA A 201 -11.89 4.45 7.18
N LYS A 202 -12.85 4.20 8.07
CA LYS A 202 -13.07 5.01 9.28
C LYS A 202 -11.90 4.89 10.25
N PHE A 203 -11.48 3.66 10.57
CA PHE A 203 -10.40 3.42 11.52
C PHE A 203 -9.03 3.88 11.00
N SER A 204 -8.78 3.79 9.70
CA SER A 204 -7.59 4.35 9.06
C SER A 204 -7.53 5.88 9.24
N GLY A 205 -8.65 6.58 9.09
CA GLY A 205 -8.74 8.01 9.37
C GLY A 205 -8.51 8.37 10.84
N ASP A 206 -9.02 7.55 11.76
CA ASP A 206 -8.81 7.74 13.21
C ASP A 206 -7.35 7.50 13.58
N ALA A 207 -6.71 6.48 13.03
CA ALA A 207 -5.29 6.19 13.23
C ALA A 207 -4.40 7.34 12.74
N PHE A 208 -4.71 7.91 11.57
CA PHE A 208 -3.97 9.05 11.03
C PHE A 208 -4.11 10.31 11.91
N ARG A 209 -5.32 10.61 12.41
CA ARG A 209 -5.54 11.73 13.34
C ARG A 209 -4.77 11.54 14.63
N LEU A 210 -4.77 10.34 15.19
CA LEU A 210 -4.04 10.00 16.39
C LEU A 210 -2.52 10.13 16.18
N PHE A 211 -1.99 9.66 15.04
CA PHE A 211 -0.59 9.80 14.68
C PHE A 211 -0.14 11.27 14.59
N ARG A 212 -0.93 12.12 13.96
CA ARG A 212 -0.64 13.56 13.85
C ARG A 212 -0.67 14.26 15.20
N TRP A 213 -1.66 13.94 16.05
CA TRP A 213 -1.80 14.51 17.38
C TRP A 213 -0.59 14.18 18.28
N ARG A 214 -0.05 12.97 18.17
CA ARG A 214 1.07 12.47 18.97
C ARG A 214 2.46 12.88 18.48
N SER A 215 2.54 13.61 17.40
CA SER A 215 3.83 14.02 16.81
C SER A 215 4.81 14.64 17.84
N PRO A 216 4.42 15.50 18.78
CA PRO A 216 5.33 16.04 19.81
C PRO A 216 5.86 14.96 20.76
N ASP A 217 5.02 14.05 21.22
CA ASP A 217 5.42 12.98 22.14
C ASP A 217 6.33 11.96 21.45
N THR A 218 6.04 11.61 20.22
CA THR A 218 6.89 10.73 19.40
C THR A 218 8.26 11.37 19.14
N ARG A 219 8.31 12.69 18.87
CA ARG A 219 9.59 13.43 18.73
C ARG A 219 10.38 13.43 20.04
N MET A 220 9.73 13.66 21.18
CA MET A 220 10.38 13.62 22.47
C MET A 220 10.93 12.22 22.76
N GLN A 221 10.22 11.16 22.41
CA GLN A 221 10.69 9.79 22.55
C GLN A 221 11.94 9.52 21.70
N MET A 222 11.93 9.92 20.43
CA MET A 222 13.10 9.81 19.54
C MET A 222 14.29 10.64 20.03
N TYR A 223 14.03 11.84 20.55
CA TYR A 223 15.07 12.69 21.14
C TYR A 223 15.73 12.02 22.35
N LEU A 224 14.93 11.48 23.28
CA LEU A 224 15.44 10.76 24.44
C LEU A 224 16.27 9.53 24.05
N GLU A 225 15.82 8.77 23.04
CA GLU A 225 16.56 7.65 22.48
C GLU A 225 17.91 8.10 21.90
N SER A 226 17.90 9.18 21.11
CA SER A 226 19.11 9.77 20.55
C SER A 226 20.10 10.22 21.63
N VAL A 227 19.64 10.94 22.66
CA VAL A 227 20.49 11.43 23.74
C VAL A 227 21.10 10.29 24.55
N ILE A 228 20.35 9.20 24.81
CA ILE A 228 20.83 8.06 25.58
C ILE A 228 21.80 7.19 24.79
N ALA A 229 21.57 7.02 23.47
CA ALA A 229 22.24 5.99 22.65
C ALA A 229 23.34 6.53 21.72
N ARG A 230 23.34 7.83 21.39
CA ARG A 230 24.32 8.40 20.45
C ARG A 230 25.57 8.89 21.15
N GLU A 231 26.68 8.84 20.41
CA GLU A 231 28.01 9.26 20.88
C GLU A 231 28.02 10.71 21.38
N ASP A 232 27.27 11.59 20.74
CA ASP A 232 27.20 13.02 21.06
C ASP A 232 26.67 13.28 22.48
N GLY A 233 25.67 12.51 22.95
CA GLY A 233 24.98 12.73 24.22
C GLY A 233 25.38 11.76 25.32
N VAL A 234 25.85 10.54 24.98
CA VAL A 234 26.08 9.47 25.96
C VAL A 234 27.14 9.82 27.03
N LYS A 235 28.12 10.63 26.68
CA LYS A 235 29.20 11.05 27.61
C LYS A 235 28.63 11.86 28.78
N GLU A 236 27.77 12.83 28.47
CA GLU A 236 27.09 13.69 29.45
C GLU A 236 26.07 12.90 30.29
N VAL A 237 25.30 12.03 29.62
CA VAL A 237 24.34 11.15 30.29
C VAL A 237 25.01 10.26 31.33
N LYS A 238 26.21 9.73 31.03
CA LYS A 238 27.01 8.92 31.98
C LYS A 238 27.65 9.78 33.06
N LEU A 239 28.24 10.91 32.65
CA LEU A 239 28.94 11.81 33.59
C LEU A 239 27.99 12.36 34.68
N PHE A 240 26.79 12.80 34.25
CA PHE A 240 25.79 13.36 35.16
C PHE A 240 24.78 12.32 35.69
N GLN A 241 24.99 11.04 35.42
CA GLN A 241 24.11 9.93 35.85
C GLN A 241 22.62 10.12 35.49
N LEU A 242 22.34 10.75 34.36
CA LEU A 242 20.97 11.07 33.91
C LEU A 242 20.22 9.86 33.33
N GLY A 243 20.93 8.75 33.04
CA GLY A 243 20.36 7.59 32.34
C GLY A 243 19.06 7.06 32.92
N PRO A 244 18.97 6.78 34.24
CA PRO A 244 17.74 6.26 34.85
C PRO A 244 16.54 7.21 34.69
N LYS A 245 16.75 8.52 34.87
CA LYS A 245 15.71 9.54 34.77
C LYS A 245 15.19 9.71 33.31
N LEU A 246 16.11 9.73 32.34
CA LEU A 246 15.75 9.82 30.93
C LEU A 246 15.03 8.57 30.46
N LEU A 247 15.49 7.38 30.89
CA LEU A 247 14.82 6.12 30.56
C LEU A 247 13.42 6.02 31.21
N GLN A 248 13.27 6.51 32.46
CA GLN A 248 11.93 6.58 33.06
C GLN A 248 10.99 7.48 32.27
N ARG A 249 11.46 8.64 31.80
CA ARG A 249 10.67 9.55 30.96
C ARG A 249 10.30 8.91 29.62
N TYR A 250 11.24 8.22 28.98
CA TYR A 250 11.01 7.46 27.75
C TYR A 250 9.90 6.43 27.94
N ARG A 251 9.99 5.61 29.01
CA ARG A 251 8.97 4.60 29.33
C ARG A 251 7.60 5.21 29.63
N ALA A 252 7.55 6.34 30.32
CA ALA A 252 6.29 7.03 30.61
C ALA A 252 5.59 7.51 29.33
N ILE A 253 6.34 8.07 28.38
CA ILE A 253 5.81 8.47 27.07
C ILE A 253 5.34 7.23 26.30
N PHE A 254 6.17 6.19 26.21
CA PHE A 254 5.81 4.94 25.53
C PHE A 254 4.51 4.34 26.06
N ASN A 255 4.38 4.23 27.39
CA ASN A 255 3.18 3.64 28.00
C ASN A 255 1.92 4.44 27.68
N ARG A 256 1.99 5.79 27.68
CA ARG A 256 0.86 6.65 27.27
C ARG A 256 0.48 6.41 25.82
N LEU A 257 1.44 6.44 24.90
CA LEU A 257 1.21 6.19 23.48
C LEU A 257 0.65 4.78 23.24
N PHE A 258 1.18 3.78 23.95
CA PHE A 258 0.73 2.39 23.85
C PHE A 258 -0.72 2.19 24.30
N VAL A 259 -1.16 2.84 25.38
CA VAL A 259 -2.56 2.74 25.84
C VAL A 259 -3.53 3.24 24.77
N GLU A 260 -3.21 4.36 24.12
CA GLU A 260 -4.02 4.92 23.04
C GLU A 260 -4.03 4.00 21.79
N ASP A 261 -2.85 3.49 21.39
CA ASP A 261 -2.73 2.55 20.27
C ASP A 261 -3.49 1.26 20.52
N ARG A 262 -3.36 0.72 21.74
CA ARG A 262 -4.07 -0.49 22.16
C ARG A 262 -5.58 -0.31 22.07
N ALA A 263 -6.10 0.81 22.55
CA ALA A 263 -7.55 1.09 22.52
C ALA A 263 -8.07 1.17 21.09
N LEU A 264 -7.33 1.86 20.20
CA LEU A 264 -7.69 1.97 18.79
C LEU A 264 -7.61 0.62 18.08
N THR A 265 -6.51 -0.13 18.31
CA THR A 265 -6.28 -1.45 17.69
C THR A 265 -7.35 -2.45 18.10
N ILE A 266 -7.63 -2.58 19.40
CA ILE A 266 -8.69 -3.50 19.87
C ILE A 266 -10.04 -3.12 19.26
N ARG A 267 -10.39 -1.84 19.23
CA ARG A 267 -11.65 -1.38 18.65
C ARG A 267 -11.74 -1.68 17.15
N ARG A 268 -10.65 -1.40 16.41
CA ARG A 268 -10.57 -1.69 14.97
C ARG A 268 -10.72 -3.18 14.69
N ASP A 269 -9.97 -4.01 15.41
CA ASP A 269 -9.94 -5.46 15.17
C ASP A 269 -11.27 -6.12 15.60
N THR A 270 -11.88 -5.64 16.68
CA THR A 270 -13.22 -6.11 17.08
C THR A 270 -14.27 -5.81 16.02
N TRP A 271 -14.33 -4.58 15.52
CA TRP A 271 -15.27 -4.21 14.46
C TRP A 271 -14.93 -4.93 13.14
N GLY A 272 -13.65 -5.07 12.81
CA GLY A 272 -13.19 -5.84 11.66
C GLY A 272 -13.66 -7.29 11.72
N PHE A 273 -13.55 -7.94 12.88
CA PHE A 273 -14.04 -9.29 13.10
C PHE A 273 -15.58 -9.38 12.95
N LEU A 274 -16.34 -8.52 13.64
CA LEU A 274 -17.80 -8.54 13.57
C LEU A 274 -18.34 -8.33 12.15
N LEU A 275 -17.74 -7.40 11.41
CA LEU A 275 -18.14 -7.13 10.02
C LEU A 275 -17.63 -8.22 9.06
N GLY A 276 -16.48 -8.85 9.37
CA GLY A 276 -15.97 -10.02 8.67
C GLY A 276 -16.91 -11.24 8.79
N LEU A 277 -17.68 -11.38 9.91
CA LEU A 277 -18.70 -12.39 10.04
C LEU A 277 -19.83 -12.23 9.02
N ILE A 278 -20.17 -11.00 8.63
CA ILE A 278 -21.18 -10.74 7.59
C ILE A 278 -20.69 -11.28 6.24
N ALA A 279 -19.42 -11.02 5.89
CA ALA A 279 -18.82 -11.56 4.67
C ALA A 279 -18.76 -13.09 4.69
N SER A 280 -18.45 -13.69 5.84
CA SER A 280 -18.46 -15.14 6.01
C SER A 280 -19.86 -15.72 5.89
N ALA A 281 -20.87 -15.09 6.52
CA ALA A 281 -22.26 -15.52 6.41
C ALA A 281 -22.77 -15.42 4.96
N ALA A 282 -22.43 -14.37 4.24
CA ALA A 282 -22.74 -14.22 2.81
C ALA A 282 -22.10 -15.33 1.95
N PHE A 283 -20.82 -15.67 2.26
CA PHE A 283 -20.15 -16.78 1.59
C PHE A 283 -20.87 -18.12 1.82
N TYR A 284 -21.15 -18.47 3.06
CA TYR A 284 -21.83 -19.72 3.36
C TYR A 284 -23.28 -19.76 2.88
N GLY A 285 -23.97 -18.62 2.83
CA GLY A 285 -25.28 -18.49 2.20
C GLY A 285 -25.22 -18.74 0.69
N ALA A 286 -24.25 -18.15 -0.02
CA ALA A 286 -24.01 -18.41 -1.44
C ALA A 286 -23.59 -19.87 -1.67
N TYR A 287 -22.76 -20.42 -0.79
CA TYR A 287 -22.35 -21.83 -0.84
C TYR A 287 -23.56 -22.76 -0.75
N ALA A 288 -24.41 -22.57 0.26
CA ALA A 288 -25.65 -23.35 0.39
C ALA A 288 -26.54 -23.24 -0.86
N TRP A 289 -26.67 -22.04 -1.42
CA TRP A 289 -27.43 -21.83 -2.66
C TRP A 289 -26.86 -22.58 -3.85
N ILE A 290 -25.53 -22.54 -4.06
CA ILE A 290 -24.82 -23.26 -5.15
C ILE A 290 -24.99 -24.78 -4.96
N VAL A 291 -24.82 -25.30 -3.74
CA VAL A 291 -25.00 -26.74 -3.42
C VAL A 291 -26.45 -27.20 -3.73
N LEU A 292 -27.45 -26.44 -3.31
CA LEU A 292 -28.84 -26.74 -3.63
C LEU A 292 -29.11 -26.75 -5.13
N ALA A 293 -28.55 -25.75 -5.86
CA ALA A 293 -28.65 -25.71 -7.33
C ALA A 293 -28.04 -26.96 -8.00
N THR A 294 -26.94 -27.50 -7.43
CA THR A 294 -26.32 -28.73 -7.91
C THR A 294 -27.21 -29.97 -7.61
N ILE A 295 -27.74 -30.06 -6.37
CA ILE A 295 -28.64 -31.18 -5.99
C ILE A 295 -29.89 -31.22 -6.86
N TYR A 296 -30.44 -30.04 -7.23
CA TYR A 296 -31.59 -29.96 -8.14
C TYR A 296 -31.19 -30.12 -9.63
N GLY A 297 -29.96 -30.47 -9.95
CA GLY A 297 -29.50 -30.72 -11.31
C GLY A 297 -29.44 -29.49 -12.22
N ARG A 298 -29.44 -28.29 -11.64
CA ARG A 298 -29.35 -27.02 -12.41
C ARG A 298 -27.94 -26.70 -12.89
N ILE A 299 -26.93 -27.20 -12.18
CA ILE A 299 -25.51 -27.04 -12.49
C ILE A 299 -24.78 -28.35 -12.27
N THR A 300 -23.64 -28.55 -12.96
CA THR A 300 -22.78 -29.72 -12.81
C THR A 300 -21.97 -29.69 -11.51
N LEU A 301 -21.39 -30.81 -11.12
CA LEU A 301 -20.49 -30.90 -9.96
C LEU A 301 -19.22 -30.03 -10.18
N GLY A 302 -18.69 -30.07 -11.42
CA GLY A 302 -17.55 -29.21 -11.78
C GLY A 302 -17.88 -27.71 -11.72
N ALA A 303 -19.07 -27.32 -12.20
CA ALA A 303 -19.53 -25.93 -12.08
C ALA A 303 -19.68 -25.49 -10.61
N MET A 304 -20.20 -26.38 -9.74
CA MET A 304 -20.27 -26.12 -8.29
C MET A 304 -18.89 -25.81 -7.71
N THR A 305 -17.90 -26.65 -7.98
CA THR A 305 -16.54 -26.46 -7.45
C THR A 305 -15.93 -25.16 -7.97
N MET A 306 -16.08 -24.86 -9.26
CA MET A 306 -15.61 -23.59 -9.86
C MET A 306 -16.25 -22.39 -9.18
N TYR A 307 -17.59 -22.33 -9.06
CA TYR A 307 -18.27 -21.18 -8.45
C TYR A 307 -17.88 -20.94 -7.00
N LEU A 308 -17.65 -22.00 -6.21
CA LEU A 308 -17.16 -21.89 -4.84
C LEU A 308 -15.76 -21.27 -4.77
N VAL A 309 -14.86 -21.74 -5.63
CA VAL A 309 -13.49 -21.18 -5.73
C VAL A 309 -13.54 -19.73 -6.17
N LEU A 310 -14.31 -19.42 -7.22
CA LEU A 310 -14.45 -18.05 -7.72
C LEU A 310 -15.05 -17.10 -6.69
N PHE A 311 -16.05 -17.54 -5.92
CA PHE A 311 -16.66 -16.72 -4.88
C PHE A 311 -15.66 -16.41 -3.77
N ARG A 312 -14.90 -17.40 -3.31
CA ARG A 312 -13.86 -17.24 -2.29
C ARG A 312 -12.73 -16.33 -2.77
N GLN A 313 -12.23 -16.56 -3.98
CA GLN A 313 -11.18 -15.71 -4.57
C GLN A 313 -11.69 -14.29 -4.85
N GLY A 314 -12.95 -14.16 -5.28
CA GLY A 314 -13.60 -12.87 -5.48
C GLY A 314 -13.73 -12.06 -4.19
N GLN A 315 -14.10 -12.67 -3.06
CA GLN A 315 -14.08 -12.01 -1.75
C GLN A 315 -12.69 -11.51 -1.38
N SER A 316 -11.65 -12.34 -1.61
CA SER A 316 -10.26 -11.93 -1.37
C SER A 316 -9.84 -10.76 -2.28
N ALA A 317 -10.25 -10.77 -3.56
CA ALA A 317 -9.98 -9.69 -4.51
C ALA A 317 -10.68 -8.38 -4.10
N VAL A 318 -11.96 -8.44 -3.68
CA VAL A 318 -12.68 -7.27 -3.16
C VAL A 318 -11.96 -6.69 -1.94
N SER A 319 -11.60 -7.53 -0.97
CA SER A 319 -10.86 -7.09 0.22
C SER A 319 -9.51 -6.47 -0.14
N ALA A 320 -8.77 -7.05 -1.10
CA ALA A 320 -7.49 -6.53 -1.57
C ALA A 320 -7.63 -5.18 -2.30
N ILE A 321 -8.68 -4.99 -3.12
CA ILE A 321 -9.00 -3.71 -3.77
C ILE A 321 -9.23 -2.63 -2.70
N LEU A 322 -10.04 -2.93 -1.71
CA LEU A 322 -10.40 -1.99 -0.66
C LEU A 322 -9.19 -1.62 0.23
N ALA A 323 -8.36 -2.61 0.57
CA ALA A 323 -7.10 -2.40 1.28
C ALA A 323 -6.09 -1.58 0.44
N ALA A 324 -6.03 -1.82 -0.87
CA ALA A 324 -5.18 -1.03 -1.77
C ALA A 324 -5.61 0.44 -1.81
N ILE A 325 -6.91 0.73 -1.93
CA ILE A 325 -7.45 2.10 -1.92
C ILE A 325 -7.12 2.80 -0.59
N SER A 326 -7.33 2.13 0.55
CA SER A 326 -7.00 2.67 1.87
C SER A 326 -5.52 2.98 2.01
N GLY A 327 -4.66 2.05 1.59
CA GLY A 327 -3.21 2.25 1.64
C GLY A 327 -2.68 3.29 0.65
N MET A 328 -3.32 3.46 -0.52
CA MET A 328 -2.98 4.54 -1.45
C MET A 328 -3.29 5.92 -0.87
N TYR A 329 -4.36 6.04 -0.07
CA TYR A 329 -4.66 7.28 0.64
C TYR A 329 -3.54 7.64 1.63
N GLU A 330 -3.07 6.67 2.40
CA GLU A 330 -1.94 6.85 3.31
C GLU A 330 -0.67 7.26 2.54
N ASP A 331 -0.31 6.52 1.49
CA ASP A 331 0.88 6.82 0.69
C ASP A 331 0.83 8.22 0.05
N ASN A 332 -0.36 8.70 -0.38
CA ASN A 332 -0.53 10.05 -0.91
C ASN A 332 -0.27 11.15 0.13
N LEU A 333 -0.66 10.92 1.39
CA LEU A 333 -0.38 11.88 2.47
C LEU A 333 1.12 12.05 2.71
N TYR A 334 1.86 10.95 2.67
CA TYR A 334 3.32 11.00 2.82
C TYR A 334 4.03 11.58 1.59
N LEU A 335 3.52 11.29 0.40
CA LEU A 335 4.06 11.85 -0.84
C LEU A 335 3.86 13.37 -0.95
N SER A 336 2.82 13.93 -0.30
CA SER A 336 2.67 15.39 -0.26
C SER A 336 3.87 16.06 0.40
N ASN A 337 4.38 15.50 1.51
CA ASN A 337 5.56 16.03 2.21
C ASN A 337 6.80 16.03 1.30
N LEU A 338 7.02 14.95 0.54
CA LEU A 338 8.11 14.87 -0.42
C LEU A 338 7.99 15.93 -1.53
N TYR A 339 6.82 16.05 -2.15
CA TYR A 339 6.62 17.00 -3.22
C TYR A 339 6.62 18.46 -2.73
N ASP A 340 6.14 18.71 -1.51
CA ASP A 340 6.20 20.04 -0.88
C ASP A 340 7.66 20.42 -0.60
N TYR A 341 8.50 19.48 -0.16
CA TYR A 341 9.93 19.70 -0.02
C TYR A 341 10.61 19.96 -1.37
N LEU A 342 10.36 19.15 -2.38
CA LEU A 342 10.95 19.33 -3.71
C LEU A 342 10.45 20.61 -4.40
N GLY A 343 9.26 21.07 -4.07
CA GLY A 343 8.62 22.27 -4.60
C GLY A 343 9.03 23.57 -3.91
N GLN A 344 9.87 23.54 -2.87
CA GLN A 344 10.36 24.75 -2.20
C GLN A 344 11.02 25.70 -3.21
N PRO A 345 10.71 27.01 -3.19
CA PRO A 345 11.36 27.96 -4.07
C PRO A 345 12.87 27.99 -3.80
N VAL A 346 13.66 27.96 -4.88
CA VAL A 346 15.10 28.17 -4.79
C VAL A 346 15.33 29.66 -4.75
N PRO A 347 15.98 30.20 -3.71
CA PRO A 347 16.30 31.60 -3.67
C PRO A 347 17.15 31.99 -4.89
N ALA A 348 16.82 33.09 -5.52
CA ALA A 348 17.65 33.62 -6.60
C ALA A 348 19.04 33.96 -6.02
N ARG A 349 20.09 33.39 -6.59
CA ARG A 349 21.47 33.74 -6.20
C ARG A 349 21.62 35.24 -6.31
N ARG A 350 21.79 35.90 -5.18
CA ARG A 350 22.14 37.34 -5.13
C ARG A 350 23.65 37.45 -5.34
N GLY A 351 24.07 37.77 -6.52
CA GLY A 351 25.45 37.99 -6.88
C GLY A 351 25.65 37.91 -8.39
N SER A 352 26.39 38.86 -8.95
CA SER A 352 26.65 38.94 -10.38
C SER A 352 28.03 38.42 -10.77
N SER A 353 28.85 37.97 -9.81
CA SER A 353 30.20 37.49 -10.13
C SER A 353 30.15 36.02 -10.55
N PRO A 354 30.46 35.66 -11.80
CA PRO A 354 30.51 34.30 -12.29
C PRO A 354 31.75 33.52 -11.82
N LYS A 355 32.73 34.23 -11.24
CA LYS A 355 33.98 33.65 -10.69
C LYS A 355 34.15 34.09 -9.26
N GLY A 356 34.57 33.17 -8.38
CA GLY A 356 35.06 33.51 -7.05
C GLY A 356 36.31 34.36 -7.10
N PRO A 357 36.76 34.93 -5.98
CA PRO A 357 38.04 35.60 -5.91
C PRO A 357 39.14 34.65 -6.36
N ASP A 358 40.19 35.20 -6.95
CA ASP A 358 41.38 34.47 -7.37
C ASP A 358 41.96 33.74 -6.16
N PRO A 359 42.12 32.39 -6.20
CA PRO A 359 42.65 31.63 -5.07
C PRO A 359 44.02 32.09 -4.57
N GLU A 360 44.80 32.77 -5.42
CA GLU A 360 46.13 33.29 -5.08
C GLU A 360 46.06 34.65 -4.34
N GLN A 361 44.94 35.39 -4.43
CA GLN A 361 44.77 36.68 -3.78
C GLN A 361 44.15 36.61 -2.39
N GLY A 362 43.60 35.48 -1.99
CA GLY A 362 42.95 35.31 -0.68
C GLY A 362 41.67 36.11 -0.53
N LEU A 363 41.28 36.37 0.74
CA LEU A 363 40.12 37.23 1.11
C LEU A 363 40.63 38.60 1.56
N GLU A 364 40.36 39.65 0.80
CA GLU A 364 40.64 41.03 1.14
C GLU A 364 39.38 41.70 1.66
N PHE A 365 39.41 42.22 2.90
CA PHE A 365 38.33 42.95 3.51
C PHE A 365 38.60 44.45 3.34
N GLU A 366 37.93 45.09 2.40
CA GLU A 366 37.96 46.54 2.23
C GLU A 366 36.84 47.20 3.05
N ARG A 367 37.20 48.16 3.90
CA ARG A 367 36.29 49.03 4.65
C ARG A 367 35.26 48.33 5.51
N VAL A 368 35.66 47.32 6.26
CA VAL A 368 34.82 46.65 7.27
C VAL A 368 34.95 47.45 8.56
N SER A 369 33.85 48.13 8.97
CA SER A 369 33.75 48.80 10.27
C SER A 369 32.93 47.98 11.25
#